data_1c7c90ec8dbca56a6942e0688817c167
#
_entry.id   1c7c90ec8dbca56a6942e0688817c167
#
_cell.length_a   1.000
_cell.length_b   1.000
_cell.length_c   1.000
_cell.angle_alpha   90.00
_cell.angle_beta   90.00
_cell.angle_gamma   90.00
#
_symmetry.space_group_name_H-M   'P 1'
#
loop_
_entity.id
_entity.type
_entity.pdbx_description
1 polymer ?
#
loop_
_entity_poly.entity_id
_entity_poly.type
_entity_poly.pdbx_seq_one_letter_code
_entity_poly.pdbx_strand_id
1 'polypeptide(L)'
;MRAWLEEKINSLQEDLDRSKRMLALVDKQLGERSFVRAATVKPEPTPAPSAPVKETQVAHEDRQLKRLSDGYLLATASISPDSVTITVAPDVVLRPTTSPFRSYFLGKVLGGMKSDDEKLVAEGKLKKENVLNFEVDDSGGRVRSVKITGYRDRVRLNEILSTATWTFTKMLEKQS
;
A
#
# COMPACT_ATOMS: atom_id res chain seq x y z
N MET A 1 8.02 18.73 42.71
CA MET A 1 8.27 17.65 41.75
C MET A 1 7.25 16.50 41.81
N ARG A 2 6.82 16.04 42.97
CA ARG A 2 5.82 14.96 43.10
C ARG A 2 4.47 15.31 42.46
N ALA A 3 3.91 16.46 42.74
CA ALA A 3 2.61 16.90 42.19
C ALA A 3 2.58 16.96 40.67
N TRP A 4 3.68 17.39 40.04
CA TRP A 4 3.79 17.42 38.59
C TRP A 4 3.83 16.01 37.97
N LEU A 5 4.47 15.05 38.61
CA LEU A 5 4.48 13.64 38.18
C LEU A 5 3.09 13.01 38.31
N GLU A 6 2.37 13.29 39.41
CA GLU A 6 1.02 12.80 39.64
C GLU A 6 0.03 13.36 38.59
N GLU A 7 0.13 14.65 38.27
CA GLU A 7 -0.65 15.29 37.23
C GLU A 7 -0.34 14.68 35.83
N LYS A 8 0.95 14.39 35.55
CA LYS A 8 1.36 13.76 34.30
C LYS A 8 0.85 12.33 34.17
N ILE A 9 0.85 11.57 35.27
CA ILE A 9 0.29 10.20 35.30
C ILE A 9 -1.20 10.23 35.04
N ASN A 10 -1.95 11.12 35.68
CA ASN A 10 -3.40 11.26 35.46
C ASN A 10 -3.71 11.63 34.01
N SER A 11 -3.00 12.60 33.43
CA SER A 11 -3.15 12.97 32.01
C SER A 11 -2.88 11.81 31.06
N LEU A 12 -1.84 11.02 31.30
CA LEU A 12 -1.53 9.84 30.48
C LEU A 12 -2.57 8.72 30.64
N GLN A 13 -3.16 8.57 31.82
CA GLN A 13 -4.24 7.61 32.06
C GLN A 13 -5.52 8.03 31.32
N GLU A 14 -5.89 9.30 31.35
CA GLU A 14 -7.03 9.83 30.59
C GLU A 14 -6.85 9.65 29.06
N ASP A 15 -5.66 9.91 28.54
CA ASP A 15 -5.33 9.71 27.12
C ASP A 15 -5.40 8.23 26.73
N LEU A 16 -4.94 7.36 27.60
CA LEU A 16 -5.00 5.91 27.40
C LEU A 16 -6.44 5.39 27.41
N ASP A 17 -7.26 5.87 28.31
CA ASP A 17 -8.69 5.52 28.35
C ASP A 17 -9.47 6.07 27.15
N ARG A 18 -9.12 7.27 26.69
CA ARG A 18 -9.67 7.87 25.46
C ARG A 18 -9.31 7.02 24.23
N SER A 19 -8.07 6.61 24.13
CA SER A 19 -7.59 5.75 23.02
C SER A 19 -8.26 4.38 23.03
N LYS A 20 -8.45 3.76 24.21
CA LYS A 20 -9.19 2.50 24.35
C LYS A 20 -10.65 2.62 23.93
N ARG A 21 -11.32 3.71 24.28
CA ARG A 21 -12.73 3.96 23.85
C ARG A 21 -12.82 4.13 22.33
N MET A 22 -11.86 4.84 21.70
CA MET A 22 -11.82 4.96 20.25
C MET A 22 -11.59 3.61 19.56
N LEU A 23 -10.70 2.78 20.09
CA LEU A 23 -10.46 1.42 19.60
C LEU A 23 -11.74 0.58 19.66
N ALA A 24 -12.44 0.59 20.79
CA ALA A 24 -13.69 -0.14 20.95
C ALA A 24 -14.79 0.32 19.97
N LEU A 25 -14.85 1.62 19.65
CA LEU A 25 -15.79 2.16 18.66
C LEU A 25 -15.44 1.69 17.24
N VAL A 26 -14.15 1.66 16.89
CA VAL A 26 -13.69 1.17 15.59
C VAL A 26 -13.96 -0.32 15.45
N ASP A 27 -13.68 -1.11 16.48
CA ASP A 27 -13.96 -2.56 16.51
C ASP A 27 -15.45 -2.85 16.35
N LYS A 28 -16.31 -2.06 17.00
CA LYS A 28 -17.77 -2.18 16.87
C LYS A 28 -18.22 -1.87 15.44
N GLN A 29 -17.70 -0.81 14.81
CA GLN A 29 -18.03 -0.47 13.42
C GLN A 29 -17.52 -1.51 12.41
N LEU A 30 -16.36 -2.12 12.66
CA LEU A 30 -15.84 -3.20 11.83
C LEU A 30 -16.69 -4.47 11.99
N GLY A 31 -17.14 -4.80 13.21
CA GLY A 31 -18.03 -5.93 13.46
C GLY A 31 -19.37 -5.78 12.75
N GLU A 32 -20.00 -4.61 12.80
CA GLU A 32 -21.28 -4.34 12.16
C GLU A 32 -21.22 -4.38 10.62
N ARG A 33 -20.09 -3.99 10.03
CA ARG A 33 -19.88 -4.07 8.56
C ARG A 33 -19.57 -5.48 8.05
N SER A 34 -19.06 -6.37 8.88
CA SER A 34 -18.79 -7.75 8.52
C SER A 34 -20.05 -8.62 8.43
N PHE A 35 -21.15 -8.26 9.11
CA PHE A 35 -22.38 -9.07 9.14
C PHE A 35 -23.43 -8.73 8.07
N VAL A 36 -23.27 -7.67 7.30
CA VAL A 36 -24.29 -7.23 6.31
C VAL A 36 -24.15 -7.91 4.93
N ARG A 37 -23.20 -8.79 4.71
CA ARG A 37 -22.96 -9.40 3.38
C ARG A 37 -23.46 -10.85 3.19
N ALA A 38 -24.23 -11.41 4.12
CA ALA A 38 -24.65 -12.82 4.02
C ALA A 38 -26.14 -13.07 3.80
N ALA A 39 -26.97 -12.06 3.54
CA ALA A 39 -28.40 -12.31 3.28
C ALA A 39 -28.92 -11.39 2.17
N THR A 40 -28.88 -11.86 0.96
CA THR A 40 -29.80 -11.68 -0.18
C THR A 40 -29.06 -11.71 -1.54
N VAL A 41 -28.85 -12.89 -2.08
CA VAL A 41 -28.89 -13.08 -3.54
C VAL A 41 -29.60 -14.38 -3.85
N LYS A 42 -30.82 -14.24 -4.35
CA LYS A 42 -31.61 -15.28 -4.99
C LYS A 42 -31.03 -15.52 -6.40
N PRO A 43 -30.92 -16.77 -6.85
CA PRO A 43 -30.30 -17.07 -8.14
C PRO A 43 -31.30 -16.98 -9.31
N GLU A 44 -30.89 -16.36 -10.40
CA GLU A 44 -31.54 -16.51 -11.71
C GLU A 44 -30.44 -16.72 -12.78
N PRO A 45 -30.65 -17.62 -13.75
CA PRO A 45 -29.56 -18.27 -14.48
C PRO A 45 -29.23 -17.73 -15.87
N THR A 46 -27.94 -17.74 -16.16
CA THR A 46 -27.24 -17.97 -17.48
C THR A 46 -27.28 -16.92 -18.59
N PRO A 47 -26.25 -16.78 -19.49
CA PRO A 47 -25.21 -17.73 -19.88
C PRO A 47 -23.74 -17.24 -19.85
N ALA A 48 -22.84 -18.18 -19.75
CA ALA A 48 -21.39 -18.04 -19.95
C ALA A 48 -21.03 -17.69 -21.43
N PRO A 49 -19.80 -17.17 -21.77
CA PRO A 49 -18.56 -17.86 -21.46
C PRO A 49 -17.34 -16.94 -21.18
N SER A 50 -16.38 -17.44 -20.52
CA SER A 50 -14.93 -17.30 -20.66
C SER A 50 -14.23 -17.36 -19.29
N ALA A 51 -13.31 -18.27 -19.16
CA ALA A 51 -12.65 -18.71 -17.96
C ALA A 51 -12.01 -17.58 -17.13
N PRO A 52 -12.24 -17.52 -15.81
CA PRO A 52 -11.41 -16.75 -14.93
C PRO A 52 -10.25 -17.60 -14.42
N VAL A 53 -9.07 -17.04 -14.58
CA VAL A 53 -7.88 -17.44 -13.87
C VAL A 53 -8.22 -17.47 -12.37
N LYS A 54 -7.98 -18.61 -11.71
CA LYS A 54 -8.16 -18.77 -10.27
C LYS A 54 -7.28 -17.77 -9.52
N GLU A 55 -7.85 -16.66 -9.09
CA GLU A 55 -7.26 -15.84 -8.04
C GLU A 55 -7.49 -16.56 -6.71
N THR A 56 -6.44 -17.14 -6.19
CA THR A 56 -6.35 -17.56 -4.79
C THR A 56 -6.61 -16.34 -3.92
N GLN A 57 -7.70 -16.36 -3.17
CA GLN A 57 -8.04 -15.31 -2.19
C GLN A 57 -6.99 -15.32 -1.07
N VAL A 58 -5.90 -14.64 -1.30
CA VAL A 58 -4.98 -14.20 -0.26
C VAL A 58 -5.59 -12.92 0.32
N ALA A 59 -5.62 -12.76 1.62
CA ALA A 59 -6.13 -11.56 2.28
C ALA A 59 -5.40 -10.32 1.73
N HIS A 60 -6.05 -9.59 0.83
CA HIS A 60 -5.53 -8.36 0.25
C HIS A 60 -6.01 -7.19 1.10
N GLU A 61 -5.06 -6.38 1.57
CA GLU A 61 -5.33 -5.09 2.19
C GLU A 61 -5.22 -4.01 1.10
N ASP A 62 -6.33 -3.41 0.71
CA ASP A 62 -6.33 -2.33 -0.27
C ASP A 62 -6.11 -0.98 0.40
N ARG A 63 -5.10 -0.25 -0.04
CA ARG A 63 -4.75 1.08 0.46
C ARG A 63 -4.78 2.10 -0.65
N GLN A 64 -5.59 3.14 -0.48
CA GLN A 64 -5.67 4.25 -1.43
C GLN A 64 -4.50 5.22 -1.24
N LEU A 65 -3.78 5.50 -2.33
CA LEU A 65 -2.73 6.52 -2.39
C LEU A 65 -3.36 7.83 -2.91
N LYS A 66 -3.50 8.80 -2.01
CA LYS A 66 -4.12 10.10 -2.31
C LYS A 66 -3.10 11.21 -2.19
N ARG A 67 -3.25 12.23 -3.03
CA ARG A 67 -2.47 13.45 -2.91
C ARG A 67 -2.87 14.20 -1.64
N LEU A 68 -1.87 14.64 -0.87
CA LEU A 68 -2.10 15.27 0.43
C LEU A 68 -2.75 16.66 0.33
N SER A 69 -2.61 17.36 -0.80
CA SER A 69 -3.10 18.71 -0.99
C SER A 69 -4.62 18.80 -1.18
N ASP A 70 -5.21 17.87 -1.91
CA ASP A 70 -6.62 17.90 -2.36
C ASP A 70 -7.35 16.56 -2.22
N GLY A 71 -6.66 15.53 -1.70
CA GLY A 71 -7.25 14.21 -1.54
C GLY A 71 -7.47 13.45 -2.86
N TYR A 72 -6.93 13.95 -3.98
CA TYR A 72 -7.08 13.32 -5.29
C TYR A 72 -6.49 11.91 -5.31
N LEU A 73 -7.26 10.92 -5.81
CA LEU A 73 -6.82 9.53 -5.87
C LEU A 73 -5.76 9.37 -6.97
N LEU A 74 -4.56 8.99 -6.58
CA LEU A 74 -3.44 8.76 -7.49
C LEU A 74 -3.33 7.31 -7.93
N ALA A 75 -3.47 6.40 -6.98
CA ALA A 75 -3.35 4.96 -7.19
C ALA A 75 -4.01 4.18 -6.06
N THR A 76 -4.22 2.89 -6.28
CA THR A 76 -4.64 1.94 -5.26
C THR A 76 -3.54 0.89 -5.09
N ALA A 77 -3.09 0.67 -3.87
CA ALA A 77 -2.13 -0.38 -3.54
C ALA A 77 -2.87 -1.58 -2.97
N SER A 78 -2.76 -2.71 -3.64
CA SER A 78 -3.25 -4.01 -3.16
C SER A 78 -2.09 -4.76 -2.51
N ILE A 79 -2.17 -4.95 -1.20
CA ILE A 79 -1.09 -5.46 -0.36
C ILE A 79 -1.36 -6.92 -0.05
N SER A 80 -0.41 -7.77 -0.39
CA SER A 80 -0.36 -9.20 -0.04
C SER A 80 0.83 -9.45 0.89
N PRO A 81 0.92 -10.59 1.59
CA PRO A 81 2.01 -10.85 2.53
C PRO A 81 3.43 -10.65 1.96
N ASP A 82 3.64 -11.02 0.69
CA ASP A 82 4.95 -11.00 0.04
C ASP A 82 5.03 -10.02 -1.14
N SER A 83 3.93 -9.37 -1.50
CA SER A 83 3.87 -8.50 -2.67
C SER A 83 2.91 -7.33 -2.48
N VAL A 84 3.20 -6.23 -3.16
CA VAL A 84 2.30 -5.10 -3.28
C VAL A 84 2.16 -4.72 -4.75
N THR A 85 0.93 -4.55 -5.20
CA THR A 85 0.60 -4.08 -6.54
C THR A 85 0.00 -2.68 -6.44
N ILE A 86 0.69 -1.70 -6.99
CA ILE A 86 0.23 -0.31 -7.04
C ILE A 86 -0.40 -0.09 -8.42
N THR A 87 -1.72 0.01 -8.47
CA THR A 87 -2.48 0.28 -9.69
C THR A 87 -2.77 1.77 -9.80
N VAL A 88 -2.30 2.41 -10.85
CA VAL A 88 -2.49 3.84 -11.10
C VAL A 88 -3.95 4.10 -11.47
N ALA A 89 -4.54 5.17 -10.94
CA ALA A 89 -5.90 5.56 -11.27
C ALA A 89 -6.05 5.88 -12.78
N PRO A 90 -7.17 5.54 -13.44
CA PRO A 90 -7.34 5.69 -14.87
C PRO A 90 -7.23 7.13 -15.37
N ASP A 91 -7.58 8.08 -14.49
CA ASP A 91 -7.52 9.53 -14.78
C ASP A 91 -6.11 10.10 -14.63
N VAL A 92 -5.17 9.29 -14.10
CA VAL A 92 -3.78 9.69 -13.85
C VAL A 92 -2.89 9.20 -14.98
N VAL A 93 -2.27 10.11 -15.70
CA VAL A 93 -1.32 9.79 -16.78
C VAL A 93 0.11 9.90 -16.26
N LEU A 94 0.74 8.78 -16.00
CA LEU A 94 2.14 8.73 -15.57
C LEU A 94 3.01 8.14 -16.68
N ARG A 95 4.01 8.89 -17.14
CA ARG A 95 4.94 8.39 -18.16
C ARG A 95 6.11 7.68 -17.48
N PRO A 96 6.45 6.43 -17.85
CA PRO A 96 7.49 5.64 -17.18
C PRO A 96 8.89 6.27 -17.31
N THR A 97 9.11 7.08 -18.35
CA THR A 97 10.39 7.74 -18.60
C THR A 97 10.59 9.05 -17.84
N THR A 98 9.52 9.58 -17.22
CA THR A 98 9.58 10.89 -16.56
C THR A 98 10.26 10.79 -15.19
N SER A 99 11.23 11.67 -14.94
CA SER A 99 11.71 11.94 -13.58
C SER A 99 10.59 12.66 -12.78
N PRO A 100 10.31 12.26 -11.52
CA PRO A 100 11.12 11.44 -10.63
C PRO A 100 10.81 9.93 -10.63
N PHE A 101 9.87 9.43 -11.43
CA PHE A 101 9.48 8.02 -11.38
C PHE A 101 10.66 7.07 -11.66
N ARG A 102 11.31 7.22 -12.82
CA ARG A 102 12.41 6.35 -13.21
C ARG A 102 13.66 6.53 -12.36
N SER A 103 14.08 7.77 -12.14
CA SER A 103 15.35 8.04 -11.48
C SER A 103 15.30 7.93 -9.96
N TYR A 104 14.21 8.37 -9.36
CA TYR A 104 14.09 8.37 -7.91
C TYR A 104 13.35 7.12 -7.39
N PHE A 105 12.12 6.89 -7.82
CA PHE A 105 11.31 5.79 -7.30
C PHE A 105 11.89 4.42 -7.70
N LEU A 106 12.06 4.16 -9.00
CA LEU A 106 12.60 2.88 -9.46
C LEU A 106 14.10 2.74 -9.20
N GLY A 107 14.91 3.77 -9.50
CA GLY A 107 16.37 3.68 -9.43
C GLY A 107 16.90 3.81 -8.02
N LYS A 108 16.51 4.87 -7.28
CA LYS A 108 17.08 5.16 -5.97
C LYS A 108 16.40 4.37 -4.86
N VAL A 109 15.07 4.34 -4.82
CA VAL A 109 14.34 3.69 -3.73
C VAL A 109 14.27 2.18 -3.93
N LEU A 110 13.59 1.72 -4.98
CA LEU A 110 13.47 0.27 -5.22
C LEU A 110 14.80 -0.38 -5.60
N GLY A 111 15.59 0.26 -6.45
CA GLY A 111 16.92 -0.21 -6.82
C GLY A 111 17.90 -0.23 -5.65
N GLY A 112 17.86 0.77 -4.75
CA GLY A 112 18.62 0.81 -3.52
C GLY A 112 18.26 -0.34 -2.58
N MET A 113 16.97 -0.52 -2.30
CA MET A 113 16.49 -1.63 -1.47
C MET A 113 16.87 -3.00 -2.04
N LYS A 114 16.79 -3.18 -3.36
CA LYS A 114 17.22 -4.40 -4.05
C LYS A 114 18.73 -4.64 -3.90
N SER A 115 19.55 -3.62 -4.10
CA SER A 115 21.00 -3.71 -3.95
C SER A 115 21.42 -4.07 -2.52
N ASP A 116 20.74 -3.52 -1.52
CA ASP A 116 21.00 -3.86 -0.12
C ASP A 116 20.59 -5.30 0.21
N ASP A 117 19.49 -5.79 -0.37
CA ASP A 117 19.09 -7.18 -0.25
C ASP A 117 20.08 -8.13 -0.96
N GLU A 118 20.62 -7.76 -2.12
CA GLU A 118 21.64 -8.54 -2.83
C GLU A 118 22.94 -8.65 -2.01
N LYS A 119 23.33 -7.60 -1.28
CA LYS A 119 24.45 -7.65 -0.33
C LYS A 119 24.17 -8.63 0.81
N LEU A 120 22.97 -8.61 1.38
CA LEU A 120 22.56 -9.54 2.45
C LEU A 120 22.53 -11.00 1.94
N VAL A 121 22.21 -11.23 0.68
CA VAL A 121 22.29 -12.56 0.06
C VAL A 121 23.75 -13.00 -0.08
N ALA A 122 24.65 -12.10 -0.51
CA ALA A 122 26.08 -12.38 -0.59
C ALA A 122 26.70 -12.71 0.77
N GLU A 123 26.21 -12.08 1.84
CA GLU A 123 26.60 -12.36 3.22
C GLU A 123 25.91 -13.62 3.81
N GLY A 124 25.06 -14.31 3.07
CA GLY A 124 24.31 -15.48 3.53
C GLY A 124 23.20 -15.17 4.56
N LYS A 125 22.87 -13.90 4.77
CA LYS A 125 21.83 -13.44 5.72
C LYS A 125 20.42 -13.44 5.13
N LEU A 126 20.31 -13.48 3.80
CA LEU A 126 19.05 -13.44 3.08
C LEU A 126 19.03 -14.51 1.99
N LYS A 127 17.87 -15.14 1.78
CA LYS A 127 17.64 -16.05 0.66
C LYS A 127 17.37 -15.24 -0.60
N LYS A 128 17.83 -15.72 -1.76
CA LYS A 128 17.60 -15.08 -3.07
C LYS A 128 16.12 -14.84 -3.38
N GLU A 129 15.24 -15.69 -2.89
CA GLU A 129 13.79 -15.61 -3.07
C GLU A 129 13.16 -14.40 -2.36
N ASN A 130 13.82 -13.89 -1.32
CA ASN A 130 13.35 -12.77 -0.50
C ASN A 130 13.96 -11.42 -0.90
N VAL A 131 14.72 -11.39 -2.00
CA VAL A 131 15.26 -10.15 -2.56
C VAL A 131 14.12 -9.33 -3.14
N LEU A 132 14.09 -8.04 -2.83
CA LEU A 132 13.12 -7.13 -3.41
C LEU A 132 13.23 -7.15 -4.94
N ASN A 133 12.13 -7.41 -5.61
CA ASN A 133 12.02 -7.30 -7.06
C ASN A 133 10.82 -6.45 -7.44
N PHE A 134 10.87 -5.79 -8.59
CA PHE A 134 9.75 -4.97 -9.07
C PHE A 134 9.58 -5.11 -10.57
N GLU A 135 8.34 -5.01 -11.00
CA GLU A 135 7.92 -5.06 -12.39
C GLU A 135 6.98 -3.88 -12.65
N VAL A 136 7.20 -3.18 -13.75
CA VAL A 136 6.36 -2.05 -14.18
C VAL A 136 5.58 -2.46 -15.40
N ASP A 137 4.26 -2.45 -15.27
CA ASP A 137 3.36 -2.61 -16.41
C ASP A 137 3.09 -1.23 -17.02
N ASP A 138 3.63 -1.02 -18.22
CA ASP A 138 3.41 0.17 -19.02
C ASP A 138 2.71 -0.19 -20.33
N SER A 139 1.48 0.23 -20.48
CA SER A 139 0.71 0.09 -21.71
C SER A 139 0.54 1.42 -22.41
N GLY A 140 1.01 1.51 -23.65
CA GLY A 140 0.88 2.73 -24.46
C GLY A 140 1.68 3.94 -23.94
N GLY A 141 2.83 3.69 -23.30
CA GLY A 141 3.68 4.73 -22.72
C GLY A 141 3.13 5.36 -21.45
N ARG A 142 2.19 4.67 -20.77
CA ARG A 142 1.61 5.07 -19.48
C ARG A 142 1.80 3.95 -18.47
N VAL A 143 2.23 4.28 -17.27
CA VAL A 143 2.31 3.33 -16.16
C VAL A 143 0.89 2.96 -15.73
N ARG A 144 0.55 1.69 -15.83
CA ARG A 144 -0.72 1.13 -15.34
C ARG A 144 -0.58 0.57 -13.94
N SER A 145 0.43 -0.25 -13.73
CA SER A 145 0.67 -0.84 -12.43
C SER A 145 2.16 -1.04 -12.17
N VAL A 146 2.50 -1.09 -10.88
CA VAL A 146 3.84 -1.44 -10.41
C VAL A 146 3.67 -2.56 -9.40
N LYS A 147 4.18 -3.74 -9.73
CA LYS A 147 4.20 -4.90 -8.85
C LYS A 147 5.55 -4.99 -8.16
N ILE A 148 5.55 -5.07 -6.85
CA ILE A 148 6.76 -5.16 -6.02
C ILE A 148 6.64 -6.40 -5.15
N THR A 149 7.67 -7.22 -5.13
CA THR A 149 7.74 -8.47 -4.35
C THR A 149 8.95 -8.43 -3.42
N GLY A 150 8.88 -9.15 -2.31
CA GLY A 150 10.00 -9.26 -1.37
C GLY A 150 10.26 -8.01 -0.54
N TYR A 151 9.24 -7.20 -0.23
CA TYR A 151 9.40 -6.00 0.60
C TYR A 151 9.71 -6.31 2.08
N ARG A 152 9.51 -7.56 2.54
CA ARG A 152 9.84 -8.17 3.84
C ARG A 152 9.12 -7.64 5.07
N ASP A 153 9.04 -6.33 5.23
CA ASP A 153 8.45 -5.72 6.43
C ASP A 153 7.56 -4.52 6.14
N ARG A 154 6.72 -4.17 7.10
CA ARG A 154 5.77 -3.06 6.97
C ARG A 154 6.44 -1.68 6.90
N VAL A 155 7.65 -1.54 7.43
CA VAL A 155 8.40 -0.27 7.38
C VAL A 155 8.81 0.01 5.94
N ARG A 156 9.40 -0.96 5.27
CA ARG A 156 9.73 -0.88 3.84
C ARG A 156 8.51 -0.67 2.96
N LEU A 157 7.41 -1.40 3.25
CA LEU A 157 6.15 -1.20 2.55
C LEU A 157 5.64 0.25 2.66
N ASN A 158 5.63 0.81 3.87
CA ASN A 158 5.21 2.19 4.09
C ASN A 158 6.14 3.19 3.38
N GLU A 159 7.44 2.96 3.35
CA GLU A 159 8.42 3.77 2.62
C GLU A 159 8.13 3.74 1.11
N ILE A 160 7.89 2.55 0.56
CA ILE A 160 7.53 2.36 -0.85
C ILE A 160 6.24 3.13 -1.18
N LEU A 161 5.18 2.97 -0.39
CA LEU A 161 3.88 3.61 -0.63
C LEU A 161 3.96 5.14 -0.48
N SER A 162 4.67 5.63 0.53
CA SER A 162 4.89 7.08 0.75
C SER A 162 5.67 7.69 -0.40
N THR A 163 6.73 7.02 -0.85
CA THR A 163 7.55 7.48 -1.97
C THR A 163 6.79 7.42 -3.28
N ALA A 164 5.99 6.38 -3.51
CA ALA A 164 5.12 6.29 -4.68
C ALA A 164 4.12 7.46 -4.71
N THR A 165 3.45 7.74 -3.60
CA THR A 165 2.51 8.87 -3.47
C THR A 165 3.17 10.20 -3.79
N TRP A 166 4.34 10.46 -3.20
CA TRP A 166 5.12 11.68 -3.47
C TRP A 166 5.53 11.77 -4.94
N THR A 167 6.04 10.67 -5.49
CA THR A 167 6.50 10.61 -6.88
C THR A 167 5.37 10.89 -7.86
N PHE A 168 4.22 10.25 -7.68
CA PHE A 168 3.04 10.45 -8.55
C PHE A 168 2.51 11.87 -8.45
N THR A 169 2.47 12.45 -7.24
CA THR A 169 2.13 13.86 -7.03
C THR A 169 3.06 14.78 -7.83
N LYS A 170 4.37 14.58 -7.73
CA LYS A 170 5.36 15.40 -8.44
C LYS A 170 5.32 15.22 -9.97
N MET A 171 4.92 14.05 -10.44
CA MET A 171 4.75 13.83 -11.87
C MET A 171 3.53 14.58 -12.42
N LEU A 172 2.42 14.61 -11.68
CA LEU A 172 1.23 15.36 -12.06
C LEU A 172 1.48 16.88 -12.05
N GLU A 173 2.17 17.38 -11.03
CA GLU A 173 2.55 18.81 -10.96
C GLU A 173 3.43 19.26 -12.14
N LYS A 174 4.22 18.37 -12.73
CA LYS A 174 5.05 18.68 -13.91
C LYS A 174 4.29 18.60 -15.24
N GLN A 175 3.10 18.05 -15.23
CA GLN A 175 2.26 17.90 -16.42
C GLN A 175 1.13 18.94 -16.48
N SER A 176 0.90 19.66 -15.39
CA SER A 176 0.03 20.84 -15.32
C SER A 176 0.78 22.08 -15.75
#